data_b31e057149ee44a0a8698eefe35e6f5d
#
_entry.id   b31e057149ee44a0a8698eefe35e6f5d
#
_cell.length_a   1.000
_cell.length_b   1.000
_cell.length_c   1.000
_cell.angle_alpha   90.00
_cell.angle_beta   90.00
_cell.angle_gamma   90.00
#
_symmetry.space_group_name_H-M   'P 1'
#
loop_
_entity.id
_entity.type
_entity.pdbx_description
1 polymer ?
#
loop_
_entity_poly.entity_id
_entity_poly.type
_entity_poly.pdbx_seq_one_letter_code
_entity_poly.pdbx_strand_id
1 'polypeptide(L)'
;MKRIIHKSKALVIVCSMIVVLCGCNLFVTDKDKFYLNKNLDYDLTWIDLDKAGKDIVIPAKIEDKKIRVINLADPHFAWINSLDVSQVKELESFRLNLFDDKNKSKLKELDFSKNKKLRDIVIGQTKALKNIKFNNKCEYIYLKGTSIKSVNLKNLKELESFIYRDGPLEELDTSNNPNLESIKIADTNIKRLDVTKNPKLKYIIVDEGTQIIGPTNAQIKYNKRTD
;
A
#
# COMPACT_ATOMS: atom_id res chain seq x y z
N MET A 1 -0.69 48.44 36.47
CA MET A 1 -0.78 47.22 37.31
C MET A 1 -2.02 46.45 36.95
N LYS A 2 -1.87 45.17 36.54
CA LYS A 2 -2.91 44.12 36.49
C LYS A 2 -4.02 44.28 35.42
N ARG A 3 -4.37 43.38 34.58
CA ARG A 3 -4.21 41.91 34.47
C ARG A 3 -4.44 41.51 33.02
N ILE A 4 -3.47 40.93 32.39
CA ILE A 4 -3.68 40.10 31.23
C ILE A 4 -3.69 38.70 31.77
N ILE A 5 -4.80 37.96 31.69
CA ILE A 5 -4.84 36.52 31.91
C ILE A 5 -6.02 35.89 31.21
N HIS A 6 -5.73 34.92 30.36
CA HIS A 6 -6.50 33.75 30.01
C HIS A 6 -7.85 33.88 29.29
N LYS A 7 -7.79 33.92 27.97
CA LYS A 7 -8.84 33.29 27.14
C LYS A 7 -8.16 32.51 25.99
N SER A 8 -7.61 31.37 26.25
CA SER A 8 -7.14 30.48 25.18
C SER A 8 -7.12 29.00 25.56
N LYS A 9 -8.04 28.56 26.42
CA LYS A 9 -8.18 27.12 26.77
C LYS A 9 -9.58 26.52 26.55
N ALA A 10 -10.48 27.22 25.88
CA ALA A 10 -11.87 26.75 25.73
C ALA A 10 -12.25 26.35 24.29
N LEU A 11 -11.33 26.39 23.32
CA LEU A 11 -11.69 26.13 21.92
C LEU A 11 -11.13 24.81 21.35
N VAL A 12 -10.42 24.01 22.17
CA VAL A 12 -9.82 22.74 21.72
C VAL A 12 -10.69 21.51 22.05
N ILE A 13 -11.76 21.67 22.85
CA ILE A 13 -12.55 20.52 23.35
C ILE A 13 -13.82 20.25 22.52
N VAL A 14 -14.18 21.09 21.57
CA VAL A 14 -15.46 20.92 20.82
C VAL A 14 -15.32 20.13 19.52
N CYS A 15 -14.11 19.85 19.03
CA CYS A 15 -13.92 19.01 17.83
C CYS A 15 -13.81 17.50 18.10
N SER A 16 -13.75 17.08 19.36
CA SER A 16 -13.62 15.64 19.72
C SER A 16 -14.94 14.92 20.03
N MET A 17 -16.09 15.60 19.94
CA MET A 17 -17.38 15.02 20.39
C MET A 17 -18.44 14.79 19.31
N ILE A 18 -18.14 14.84 18.01
CA ILE A 18 -19.15 14.62 16.96
C ILE A 18 -18.83 13.39 16.10
N VAL A 19 -18.36 12.29 16.66
CA VAL A 19 -18.23 11.03 15.90
C VAL A 19 -18.66 9.80 16.71
N VAL A 20 -19.67 9.89 17.54
CA VAL A 20 -20.14 8.73 18.34
C VAL A 20 -21.52 8.24 17.91
N LEU A 21 -21.95 8.41 16.66
CA LEU A 21 -23.27 7.92 16.21
C LEU A 21 -23.30 7.02 14.98
N CYS A 22 -22.16 6.51 14.52
CA CYS A 22 -22.18 5.45 13.50
C CYS A 22 -20.99 4.53 13.74
N GLY A 23 -21.11 3.51 14.52
CA GLY A 23 -20.26 2.30 14.69
C GLY A 23 -18.88 2.17 14.02
N CYS A 24 -18.26 3.25 13.55
CA CYS A 24 -16.92 3.30 12.97
C CYS A 24 -16.07 4.21 13.85
N ASN A 25 -15.11 3.64 14.57
CA ASN A 25 -14.07 4.41 15.28
C ASN A 25 -13.16 5.13 14.26
N LEU A 26 -13.63 6.25 13.73
CA LEU A 26 -12.87 7.11 12.82
C LEU A 26 -12.17 8.21 13.64
N PHE A 27 -11.05 7.85 14.24
CA PHE A 27 -10.11 8.85 14.73
C PHE A 27 -9.30 9.37 13.54
N VAL A 28 -9.66 10.54 13.03
CA VAL A 28 -8.85 11.25 12.04
C VAL A 28 -7.67 11.86 12.77
N THR A 29 -6.46 11.53 12.37
CA THR A 29 -5.24 12.10 12.94
C THR A 29 -5.15 13.59 12.60
N ASP A 30 -4.69 14.44 13.53
CA ASP A 30 -4.62 15.88 13.34
C ASP A 30 -3.74 16.28 12.15
N LYS A 31 -4.17 17.32 11.42
CA LYS A 31 -3.51 17.74 10.17
C LYS A 31 -2.07 18.23 10.34
N ASP A 32 -1.73 18.77 11.51
CA ASP A 32 -0.38 19.25 11.85
C ASP A 32 0.65 18.12 12.06
N LYS A 33 0.20 16.87 12.02
CA LYS A 33 1.05 15.67 12.10
C LYS A 33 1.48 15.16 10.74
N PHE A 34 0.94 15.71 9.66
CA PHE A 34 1.21 15.30 8.29
C PHE A 34 1.94 16.39 7.52
N TYR A 35 2.95 16.00 6.76
CA TYR A 35 3.79 16.93 6.00
C TYR A 35 3.73 16.64 4.52
N LEU A 36 3.35 17.67 3.76
CA LEU A 36 3.28 17.61 2.30
C LEU A 36 4.57 18.16 1.68
N ASN A 37 5.07 17.48 0.67
CA ASN A 37 6.18 17.96 -0.12
C ASN A 37 5.68 18.88 -1.24
N LYS A 38 5.89 20.19 -1.09
CA LYS A 38 5.46 21.22 -2.05
C LYS A 38 6.14 21.10 -3.42
N ASN A 39 7.34 20.53 -3.48
CA ASN A 39 8.09 20.34 -4.72
C ASN A 39 7.59 19.13 -5.52
N LEU A 40 6.76 18.26 -4.93
CA LEU A 40 6.20 17.05 -5.52
C LEU A 40 4.67 17.12 -5.57
N ASP A 41 4.10 18.24 -5.98
CA ASP A 41 2.66 18.49 -6.10
C ASP A 41 1.86 18.14 -4.82
N TYR A 42 2.45 18.44 -3.66
CA TYR A 42 1.86 18.17 -2.35
C TYR A 42 1.69 16.67 -2.03
N ASP A 43 2.61 15.83 -2.47
CA ASP A 43 2.67 14.44 -2.01
C ASP A 43 2.79 14.37 -0.49
N LEU A 44 2.06 13.46 0.13
CA LEU A 44 2.25 13.14 1.54
C LEU A 44 3.52 12.29 1.68
N THR A 45 4.58 12.88 2.24
CA THR A 45 5.90 12.23 2.35
C THR A 45 6.35 11.99 3.79
N TRP A 46 5.71 12.62 4.77
CA TRP A 46 6.09 12.47 6.16
C TRP A 46 4.90 12.53 7.11
N ILE A 47 4.97 11.73 8.18
CA ILE A 47 4.04 11.69 9.29
C ILE A 47 4.87 11.74 10.58
N ASP A 48 4.58 12.68 11.46
CA ASP A 48 5.17 12.77 12.78
C ASP A 48 4.53 11.70 13.69
N LEU A 49 5.17 10.55 13.81
CA LEU A 49 4.64 9.42 14.59
C LEU A 49 4.63 9.69 16.10
N ASP A 50 5.47 10.58 16.61
CA ASP A 50 5.48 10.95 18.02
C ASP A 50 4.19 11.68 18.40
N LYS A 51 3.66 12.47 17.47
CA LYS A 51 2.39 13.17 17.62
C LYS A 51 1.19 12.38 17.12
N ALA A 52 1.34 11.67 16.00
CA ALA A 52 0.27 10.92 15.35
C ALA A 52 -0.04 9.60 16.06
N GLY A 53 0.95 9.02 16.75
CA GLY A 53 0.88 7.66 17.27
C GLY A 53 1.18 6.64 16.19
N LYS A 54 0.83 5.39 16.44
CA LYS A 54 1.16 4.26 15.54
C LYS A 54 -0.04 3.74 14.76
N ASP A 55 -1.22 4.17 15.11
CA ASP A 55 -2.48 3.84 14.45
C ASP A 55 -2.94 5.07 13.66
N ILE A 56 -2.63 5.07 12.36
CA ILE A 56 -2.71 6.24 11.51
C ILE A 56 -3.97 6.21 10.65
N VAL A 57 -4.74 7.31 10.67
CA VAL A 57 -5.80 7.58 9.69
C VAL A 57 -5.40 8.81 8.88
N ILE A 58 -5.21 8.64 7.58
CA ILE A 58 -4.86 9.76 6.70
C ILE A 58 -6.12 10.52 6.31
N PRO A 59 -6.20 11.83 6.58
CA PRO A 59 -7.37 12.63 6.25
C PRO A 59 -7.52 12.83 4.73
N ALA A 60 -8.74 13.13 4.29
CA ALA A 60 -9.02 13.40 2.87
C ALA A 60 -8.24 14.58 2.28
N LYS A 61 -7.84 15.53 3.13
CA LYS A 61 -7.08 16.73 2.79
C LYS A 61 -6.14 17.10 3.92
N ILE A 62 -5.00 17.67 3.57
CA ILE A 62 -4.04 18.29 4.48
C ILE A 62 -3.83 19.72 3.98
N GLU A 63 -3.90 20.74 4.84
CA GLU A 63 -3.79 22.17 4.47
C GLU A 63 -4.67 22.53 3.24
N ASP A 64 -5.92 22.05 3.22
CA ASP A 64 -6.87 22.18 2.11
C ASP A 64 -6.47 21.52 0.78
N LYS A 65 -5.30 20.88 0.71
CA LYS A 65 -4.86 20.12 -0.46
C LYS A 65 -5.43 18.70 -0.45
N LYS A 66 -5.94 18.26 -1.58
CA LYS A 66 -6.31 16.86 -1.81
C LYS A 66 -5.04 16.04 -1.98
N ILE A 67 -4.98 14.91 -1.29
CA ILE A 67 -3.83 14.00 -1.37
C ILE A 67 -4.05 13.06 -2.57
N ARG A 68 -3.13 13.08 -3.53
CA ARG A 68 -3.12 12.19 -4.69
C ARG A 68 -2.03 11.14 -4.61
N VAL A 69 -0.94 11.46 -3.94
CA VAL A 69 0.19 10.56 -3.76
C VAL A 69 0.54 10.45 -2.28
N ILE A 70 0.75 9.23 -1.82
CA ILE A 70 1.31 8.92 -0.51
C ILE A 70 2.63 8.19 -0.74
N ASN A 71 3.72 8.74 -0.22
CA ASN A 71 5.07 8.17 -0.35
C ASN A 71 5.78 8.15 1.00
N LEU A 72 5.58 7.07 1.75
CA LEU A 72 6.13 6.85 3.08
C LEU A 72 7.28 5.82 3.00
N ALA A 73 8.44 6.26 2.59
CA ALA A 73 9.62 5.42 2.37
C ALA A 73 10.77 5.84 3.30
N ASP A 74 10.63 5.55 4.59
CA ASP A 74 11.62 5.86 5.61
C ASP A 74 11.58 4.82 6.75
N PRO A 75 12.71 4.43 7.36
CA PRO A 75 12.78 3.52 8.49
C PRO A 75 11.98 3.98 9.72
N HIS A 76 11.72 5.28 9.87
CA HIS A 76 10.87 5.85 10.91
C HIS A 76 9.47 5.21 10.90
N PHE A 77 8.92 4.87 9.72
CA PHE A 77 7.61 4.26 9.60
C PHE A 77 7.56 2.77 9.98
N ALA A 78 8.70 2.15 10.32
CA ALA A 78 8.73 0.76 10.81
C ALA A 78 7.93 0.52 12.09
N TRP A 79 7.45 1.57 12.77
CA TRP A 79 6.68 1.46 14.01
C TRP A 79 5.15 1.53 13.81
N ILE A 80 4.67 1.69 12.58
CA ILE A 80 3.23 1.77 12.29
C ILE A 80 2.54 0.44 12.64
N ASN A 81 1.43 0.52 13.38
CA ASN A 81 0.57 -0.63 13.69
C ASN A 81 -0.57 -0.78 12.68
N SER A 82 -1.19 0.34 12.29
CA SER A 82 -2.25 0.39 11.30
C SER A 82 -2.17 1.66 10.46
N LEU A 83 -2.67 1.59 9.24
CA LEU A 83 -2.69 2.71 8.29
C LEU A 83 -4.00 2.66 7.50
N ASP A 84 -4.89 3.59 7.80
CA ASP A 84 -6.16 3.77 7.09
C ASP A 84 -6.06 4.91 6.08
N VAL A 85 -6.24 4.59 4.81
CA VAL A 85 -6.25 5.54 3.69
C VAL A 85 -7.65 5.70 3.10
N SER A 86 -8.67 5.16 3.74
CA SER A 86 -10.04 5.06 3.21
C SER A 86 -10.69 6.41 2.91
N GLN A 87 -10.24 7.48 3.55
CA GLN A 87 -10.73 8.85 3.34
C GLN A 87 -10.07 9.54 2.12
N VAL A 88 -8.93 9.05 1.65
CA VAL A 88 -8.15 9.66 0.56
C VAL A 88 -8.72 9.25 -0.79
N LYS A 89 -9.86 9.84 -1.18
CA LYS A 89 -10.61 9.44 -2.40
C LYS A 89 -9.91 9.79 -3.70
N GLU A 90 -9.01 10.78 -3.66
CA GLU A 90 -8.25 11.22 -4.82
C GLU A 90 -6.90 10.50 -4.97
N LEU A 91 -6.60 9.52 -4.10
CA LEU A 91 -5.35 8.77 -4.12
C LEU A 91 -5.16 8.04 -5.46
N GLU A 92 -4.06 8.33 -6.14
CA GLU A 92 -3.67 7.77 -7.45
C GLU A 92 -2.45 6.86 -7.33
N SER A 93 -1.49 7.18 -6.44
CA SER A 93 -0.30 6.39 -6.19
C SER A 93 -0.02 6.24 -4.70
N PHE A 94 0.31 5.02 -4.29
CA PHE A 94 0.66 4.69 -2.90
C PHE A 94 1.98 3.96 -2.83
N ARG A 95 2.92 4.51 -2.06
CA ARG A 95 4.22 3.91 -1.79
C ARG A 95 4.46 3.83 -0.30
N LEU A 96 4.79 2.65 0.18
CA LEU A 96 5.15 2.38 1.56
C LEU A 96 6.39 1.48 1.59
N ASN A 97 7.46 1.95 2.22
CA ASN A 97 8.61 1.11 2.51
C ASN A 97 9.02 1.32 3.96
N LEU A 98 8.79 0.32 4.79
CA LEU A 98 9.04 0.43 6.22
C LEU A 98 10.49 0.14 6.60
N PHE A 99 11.30 -0.43 5.69
CA PHE A 99 12.65 -0.90 6.01
C PHE A 99 12.68 -1.74 7.30
N ASP A 100 11.62 -2.53 7.52
CA ASP A 100 11.36 -3.24 8.77
C ASP A 100 12.13 -4.58 8.82
N ASP A 101 13.45 -4.50 8.78
CA ASP A 101 14.35 -5.65 8.93
C ASP A 101 14.32 -6.26 10.35
N LYS A 102 13.88 -5.49 11.35
CA LYS A 102 13.77 -5.92 12.76
C LYS A 102 12.35 -6.33 13.19
N ASN A 103 11.40 -6.46 12.26
CA ASN A 103 10.00 -6.85 12.52
C ASN A 103 9.29 -5.99 13.59
N LYS A 104 9.49 -4.69 13.55
CA LYS A 104 8.89 -3.74 14.52
C LYS A 104 7.46 -3.35 14.16
N SER A 105 7.13 -3.34 12.87
CA SER A 105 5.79 -3.02 12.39
C SER A 105 4.79 -4.08 12.83
N LYS A 106 3.58 -3.62 13.16
CA LYS A 106 2.41 -4.47 13.38
C LYS A 106 1.36 -4.33 12.28
N LEU A 107 1.69 -3.63 11.19
CA LEU A 107 0.81 -3.42 10.05
C LEU A 107 0.53 -4.75 9.33
N LYS A 108 -0.61 -5.37 9.65
CA LYS A 108 -0.99 -6.70 9.15
C LYS A 108 -1.82 -6.64 7.88
N GLU A 109 -2.51 -5.53 7.64
CA GLU A 109 -3.42 -5.38 6.50
C GLU A 109 -3.42 -3.97 5.94
N LEU A 110 -3.71 -3.85 4.65
CA LEU A 110 -3.98 -2.61 3.95
C LEU A 110 -5.24 -2.78 3.09
N ASP A 111 -6.16 -1.83 3.18
CA ASP A 111 -7.40 -1.85 2.42
C ASP A 111 -7.52 -0.61 1.51
N PHE A 112 -7.35 -0.83 0.20
CA PHE A 112 -7.49 0.20 -0.83
C PHE A 112 -8.86 0.15 -1.54
N SER A 113 -9.80 -0.64 -1.08
CA SER A 113 -11.10 -0.82 -1.73
C SER A 113 -11.91 0.48 -1.90
N LYS A 114 -11.62 1.49 -1.09
CA LYS A 114 -12.26 2.81 -1.12
C LYS A 114 -11.53 3.85 -1.98
N ASN A 115 -10.30 3.57 -2.44
CA ASN A 115 -9.46 4.49 -3.19
C ASN A 115 -9.63 4.25 -4.70
N LYS A 116 -10.75 4.70 -5.28
CA LYS A 116 -11.19 4.32 -6.63
C LYS A 116 -10.33 4.87 -7.77
N LYS A 117 -9.43 5.82 -7.48
CA LYS A 117 -8.48 6.39 -8.46
C LYS A 117 -7.08 5.79 -8.37
N LEU A 118 -6.81 4.96 -7.34
CA LEU A 118 -5.50 4.37 -7.10
C LEU A 118 -5.15 3.39 -8.22
N ARG A 119 -4.02 3.65 -8.90
CA ARG A 119 -3.49 2.83 -9.99
C ARG A 119 -2.19 2.13 -9.60
N ASP A 120 -1.34 2.82 -8.85
CA ASP A 120 0.00 2.34 -8.53
C ASP A 120 0.13 2.02 -7.05
N ILE A 121 0.53 0.79 -6.73
CA ILE A 121 0.79 0.33 -5.37
C ILE A 121 2.21 -0.23 -5.29
N VAL A 122 3.04 0.37 -4.44
CA VAL A 122 4.41 -0.07 -4.16
C VAL A 122 4.56 -0.27 -2.66
N ILE A 123 4.77 -1.51 -2.24
CA ILE A 123 4.96 -1.85 -0.82
C ILE A 123 6.25 -2.65 -0.68
N GLY A 124 7.17 -2.14 0.15
CA GLY A 124 8.45 -2.77 0.41
C GLY A 124 8.72 -2.99 1.89
N GLN A 125 9.47 -4.05 2.21
CA GLN A 125 10.02 -4.36 3.54
C GLN A 125 9.00 -4.20 4.68
N THR A 126 7.79 -4.75 4.46
CA THR A 126 6.65 -4.70 5.40
C THR A 126 6.33 -6.12 5.86
N LYS A 127 7.23 -6.71 6.64
CA LYS A 127 7.19 -8.14 7.02
C LYS A 127 5.94 -8.57 7.80
N ALA A 128 5.29 -7.67 8.53
CA ALA A 128 4.06 -7.98 9.25
C ALA A 128 2.83 -8.08 8.32
N LEU A 129 2.89 -7.52 7.08
CA LEU A 129 1.76 -7.45 6.17
C LEU A 129 1.40 -8.82 5.62
N LYS A 130 0.16 -9.26 5.89
CA LYS A 130 -0.38 -10.56 5.50
C LYS A 130 -1.55 -10.45 4.53
N ASN A 131 -2.28 -9.34 4.57
CA ASN A 131 -3.49 -9.13 3.78
C ASN A 131 -3.45 -7.78 3.07
N ILE A 132 -3.93 -7.78 1.85
CA ILE A 132 -4.11 -6.56 1.06
C ILE A 132 -5.40 -6.66 0.25
N LYS A 133 -6.21 -5.59 0.27
CA LYS A 133 -7.38 -5.45 -0.60
C LYS A 133 -7.13 -4.33 -1.60
N PHE A 134 -7.26 -4.66 -2.87
CA PHE A 134 -7.11 -3.71 -3.96
C PHE A 134 -8.45 -3.07 -4.35
N ASN A 135 -8.40 -1.91 -4.99
CA ASN A 135 -9.50 -1.42 -5.80
C ASN A 135 -9.41 -2.06 -7.20
N ASN A 136 -10.45 -1.86 -8.02
CA ASN A 136 -10.54 -2.48 -9.35
C ASN A 136 -9.82 -1.71 -10.47
N LYS A 137 -9.10 -0.63 -10.14
CA LYS A 137 -8.41 0.25 -11.09
C LYS A 137 -6.88 0.12 -11.03
N CYS A 138 -6.35 -0.77 -10.19
CA CYS A 138 -4.92 -0.96 -10.09
C CYS A 138 -4.34 -1.46 -11.42
N GLU A 139 -3.31 -0.78 -11.89
CA GLU A 139 -2.55 -1.06 -13.10
C GLU A 139 -1.17 -1.64 -12.76
N TYR A 140 -0.57 -1.16 -11.68
CA TYR A 140 0.76 -1.56 -11.24
C TYR A 140 0.76 -1.97 -9.77
N ILE A 141 1.26 -3.17 -9.47
CA ILE A 141 1.42 -3.68 -8.10
C ILE A 141 2.85 -4.19 -7.93
N TYR A 142 3.55 -3.63 -6.95
CA TYR A 142 4.85 -4.10 -6.49
C TYR A 142 4.80 -4.40 -5.00
N LEU A 143 5.06 -5.64 -4.64
CA LEU A 143 5.14 -6.13 -3.25
C LEU A 143 6.49 -6.79 -3.02
N LYS A 144 7.24 -6.35 -2.01
CA LYS A 144 8.53 -6.93 -1.65
C LYS A 144 8.69 -7.07 -0.14
N GLY A 145 9.20 -8.21 0.32
CA GLY A 145 9.51 -8.41 1.74
C GLY A 145 8.26 -8.34 2.62
N THR A 146 7.16 -8.97 2.20
CA THR A 146 5.89 -9.09 2.93
C THR A 146 5.66 -10.53 3.39
N SER A 147 4.67 -10.76 4.25
CA SER A 147 4.22 -12.11 4.65
C SER A 147 2.93 -12.55 3.96
N ILE A 148 2.62 -11.97 2.80
CA ILE A 148 1.42 -12.30 2.03
C ILE A 148 1.63 -13.65 1.34
N LYS A 149 0.75 -14.64 1.63
CA LYS A 149 0.80 -15.98 1.03
C LYS A 149 -0.05 -16.12 -0.23
N SER A 150 -1.09 -15.31 -0.35
CA SER A 150 -1.96 -15.28 -1.52
C SER A 150 -2.46 -13.87 -1.79
N VAL A 151 -2.74 -13.55 -3.04
CA VAL A 151 -3.30 -12.28 -3.48
C VAL A 151 -4.56 -12.51 -4.31
N ASN A 152 -5.57 -11.68 -4.11
CA ASN A 152 -6.79 -11.74 -4.91
C ASN A 152 -6.73 -10.68 -6.03
N LEU A 153 -6.43 -11.11 -7.25
CA LEU A 153 -6.36 -10.26 -8.44
C LEU A 153 -7.64 -10.30 -9.30
N LYS A 154 -8.67 -11.06 -8.91
CA LYS A 154 -9.85 -11.37 -9.72
C LYS A 154 -10.56 -10.17 -10.34
N ASN A 155 -10.58 -9.04 -9.63
CA ASN A 155 -11.28 -7.84 -10.08
C ASN A 155 -10.37 -6.80 -10.77
N LEU A 156 -9.08 -7.11 -10.95
CA LEU A 156 -8.08 -6.18 -11.48
C LEU A 156 -7.91 -6.34 -12.99
N LYS A 157 -8.96 -6.06 -13.74
CA LYS A 157 -8.95 -6.23 -15.21
C LYS A 157 -8.00 -5.28 -15.94
N GLU A 158 -7.65 -4.14 -15.30
CA GLU A 158 -6.74 -3.13 -15.83
C GLU A 158 -5.27 -3.38 -15.42
N LEU A 159 -5.00 -4.46 -14.66
CA LEU A 159 -3.65 -4.76 -14.18
C LEU A 159 -2.70 -5.09 -15.35
N GLU A 160 -1.64 -4.29 -15.48
CA GLU A 160 -0.61 -4.40 -16.51
C GLU A 160 0.69 -5.03 -15.96
N SER A 161 1.01 -4.75 -14.69
CA SER A 161 2.23 -5.27 -14.08
C SER A 161 2.01 -5.76 -12.66
N PHE A 162 2.43 -6.99 -12.40
CA PHE A 162 2.46 -7.58 -11.07
C PHE A 162 3.85 -8.03 -10.71
N ILE A 163 4.41 -7.48 -9.62
CA ILE A 163 5.73 -7.82 -9.10
C ILE A 163 5.60 -8.24 -7.64
N TYR A 164 6.05 -9.44 -7.33
CA TYR A 164 6.14 -9.94 -5.96
C TYR A 164 7.51 -10.55 -5.72
N ARG A 165 8.19 -10.12 -4.65
CA ARG A 165 9.53 -10.60 -4.32
C ARG A 165 9.75 -10.76 -2.82
N ASP A 166 10.66 -11.65 -2.45
CA ASP A 166 11.15 -11.84 -1.09
C ASP A 166 9.99 -12.10 -0.11
N GLY A 167 9.17 -13.12 -0.38
CA GLY A 167 8.05 -13.46 0.50
C GLY A 167 7.37 -14.78 0.17
N PRO A 168 6.49 -15.24 1.05
CA PRO A 168 5.95 -16.60 1.04
C PRO A 168 4.75 -16.80 0.09
N LEU A 169 4.68 -16.07 -1.05
CA LEU A 169 3.59 -16.25 -1.99
C LEU A 169 3.57 -17.70 -2.50
N GLU A 170 2.45 -18.38 -2.30
CA GLU A 170 2.27 -19.81 -2.61
C GLU A 170 1.51 -20.01 -3.93
N GLU A 171 0.54 -19.12 -4.20
CA GLU A 171 -0.34 -19.23 -5.37
C GLU A 171 -0.56 -17.85 -6.01
N LEU A 172 -0.74 -17.84 -7.33
CA LEU A 172 -1.11 -16.66 -8.09
C LEU A 172 -2.05 -17.04 -9.22
N ASP A 173 -3.31 -16.60 -9.12
CA ASP A 173 -4.30 -16.69 -10.19
C ASP A 173 -4.35 -15.40 -11.00
N THR A 174 -3.91 -15.47 -12.26
CA THR A 174 -3.92 -14.35 -13.21
C THR A 174 -5.01 -14.48 -14.29
N SER A 175 -5.90 -15.45 -14.16
CA SER A 175 -6.91 -15.79 -15.18
C SER A 175 -7.88 -14.65 -15.53
N ASN A 176 -8.04 -13.69 -14.64
CA ASN A 176 -8.91 -12.53 -14.81
C ASN A 176 -8.17 -11.22 -15.18
N ASN A 177 -6.88 -11.30 -15.50
CA ASN A 177 -6.03 -10.14 -15.78
C ASN A 177 -5.50 -10.16 -17.23
N PRO A 178 -6.38 -9.99 -18.24
CA PRO A 178 -6.00 -10.14 -19.67
C PRO A 178 -5.05 -9.05 -20.17
N ASN A 179 -4.89 -7.97 -19.42
CA ASN A 179 -4.03 -6.85 -19.77
C ASN A 179 -2.61 -6.97 -19.18
N LEU A 180 -2.30 -8.05 -18.45
CA LEU A 180 -0.97 -8.25 -17.91
C LEU A 180 0.09 -8.29 -19.02
N GLU A 181 1.05 -7.38 -18.92
CA GLU A 181 2.22 -7.29 -19.79
C GLU A 181 3.49 -7.81 -19.10
N SER A 182 3.55 -7.72 -17.76
CA SER A 182 4.71 -8.13 -16.99
C SER A 182 4.32 -8.84 -15.71
N ILE A 183 4.91 -10.02 -15.50
CA ILE A 183 4.85 -10.76 -14.24
C ILE A 183 6.29 -10.99 -13.74
N LYS A 184 6.58 -10.55 -12.50
CA LYS A 184 7.86 -10.83 -11.85
C LYS A 184 7.62 -11.42 -10.47
N ILE A 185 7.97 -12.69 -10.32
CA ILE A 185 7.80 -13.45 -9.09
C ILE A 185 9.16 -14.06 -8.76
N ALA A 186 9.81 -13.55 -7.71
CA ALA A 186 11.14 -13.99 -7.35
C ALA A 186 11.26 -14.16 -5.83
N ASP A 187 11.98 -15.18 -5.41
CA ASP A 187 12.18 -15.55 -4.01
C ASP A 187 10.83 -15.82 -3.31
N THR A 188 10.04 -16.72 -3.92
CA THR A 188 8.68 -17.08 -3.51
C THR A 188 8.50 -18.59 -3.37
N ASN A 189 7.30 -19.03 -2.99
CA ASN A 189 6.93 -20.46 -2.92
C ASN A 189 6.13 -20.93 -4.14
N ILE A 190 5.96 -20.11 -5.16
CA ILE A 190 5.20 -20.44 -6.38
C ILE A 190 5.89 -21.58 -7.11
N LYS A 191 5.14 -22.65 -7.41
CA LYS A 191 5.62 -23.82 -8.18
C LYS A 191 5.06 -23.85 -9.59
N ARG A 192 3.91 -23.22 -9.80
CA ARG A 192 3.20 -23.18 -11.09
C ARG A 192 2.64 -21.80 -11.34
N LEU A 193 2.78 -21.33 -12.57
CA LEU A 193 2.17 -20.09 -13.05
C LEU A 193 1.43 -20.38 -14.36
N ASP A 194 0.10 -20.29 -14.33
CA ASP A 194 -0.72 -20.41 -15.52
C ASP A 194 -0.91 -19.04 -16.17
N VAL A 195 -0.43 -18.90 -17.40
CA VAL A 195 -0.50 -17.66 -18.19
C VAL A 195 -1.42 -17.79 -19.42
N THR A 196 -2.23 -18.83 -19.46
CA THR A 196 -3.11 -19.15 -20.62
C THR A 196 -4.06 -17.99 -20.93
N LYS A 197 -4.47 -17.21 -19.93
CA LYS A 197 -5.42 -16.08 -20.06
C LYS A 197 -4.73 -14.71 -20.13
N ASN A 198 -3.40 -14.66 -20.31
CA ASN A 198 -2.62 -13.43 -20.33
C ASN A 198 -1.94 -13.20 -21.70
N PRO A 199 -2.69 -12.96 -22.78
CA PRO A 199 -2.13 -12.92 -24.14
C PRO A 199 -1.21 -11.73 -24.41
N LYS A 200 -1.22 -10.70 -23.55
CA LYS A 200 -0.39 -9.50 -23.69
C LYS A 200 0.95 -9.60 -22.97
N LEU A 201 1.26 -10.73 -22.33
CA LEU A 201 2.52 -10.87 -21.59
C LEU A 201 3.73 -10.73 -22.52
N LYS A 202 4.63 -9.83 -22.12
CA LYS A 202 5.91 -9.53 -22.77
C LYS A 202 7.09 -10.06 -21.96
N TYR A 203 6.95 -10.04 -20.62
CA TYR A 203 8.03 -10.39 -19.70
C TYR A 203 7.52 -11.23 -18.54
N ILE A 204 8.22 -12.34 -18.29
CA ILE A 204 8.00 -13.22 -17.15
C ILE A 204 9.32 -13.44 -16.44
N ILE A 205 9.38 -13.14 -15.13
CA ILE A 205 10.50 -13.52 -14.27
C ILE A 205 9.91 -14.40 -13.17
N VAL A 206 10.43 -15.61 -13.01
CA VAL A 206 10.04 -16.57 -11.98
C VAL A 206 11.27 -17.27 -11.40
N ASP A 207 11.11 -17.91 -10.25
CA ASP A 207 12.20 -18.70 -9.67
C ASP A 207 12.50 -19.94 -10.53
N GLU A 208 13.76 -20.39 -10.52
CA GLU A 208 14.14 -21.66 -11.13
C GLU A 208 13.27 -22.81 -10.58
N GLY A 209 12.80 -23.70 -11.45
CA GLY A 209 11.90 -24.78 -11.11
C GLY A 209 10.41 -24.42 -11.09
N THR A 210 10.04 -23.15 -11.31
CA THR A 210 8.63 -22.78 -11.51
C THR A 210 8.14 -23.24 -12.87
N GLN A 211 7.07 -24.04 -12.90
CA GLN A 211 6.44 -24.50 -14.13
C GLN A 211 5.52 -23.41 -14.70
N ILE A 212 5.79 -22.97 -15.92
CA ILE A 212 4.89 -22.06 -16.67
C ILE A 212 3.94 -22.90 -17.52
N ILE A 213 2.64 -22.58 -17.47
CA ILE A 213 1.59 -23.30 -18.18
C ILE A 213 0.91 -22.34 -19.15
N GLY A 214 0.61 -22.87 -20.32
CA GLY A 214 -0.01 -22.15 -21.42
C GLY A 214 0.98 -21.62 -22.45
N PRO A 215 0.48 -21.30 -23.66
CA PRO A 215 1.28 -20.70 -24.71
C PRO A 215 1.60 -19.26 -24.34
N THR A 216 2.85 -18.85 -24.53
CA THR A 216 3.29 -17.48 -24.35
C THR A 216 4.42 -17.12 -25.30
N ASN A 217 4.37 -15.88 -25.83
CA ASN A 217 5.46 -15.27 -26.59
C ASN A 217 6.33 -14.37 -25.68
N ALA A 218 6.06 -14.36 -24.37
CA ALA A 218 6.81 -13.55 -23.42
C ALA A 218 8.27 -14.00 -23.33
N GLN A 219 9.15 -13.04 -23.12
CA GLN A 219 10.53 -13.32 -22.72
C GLN A 219 10.53 -13.85 -21.29
N ILE A 220 11.00 -15.08 -21.08
CA ILE A 220 11.08 -15.73 -19.77
C ILE A 220 12.49 -15.62 -19.24
N LYS A 221 12.64 -15.18 -17.99
CA LYS A 221 13.90 -15.19 -17.24
C LYS A 221 13.69 -15.93 -15.91
N TYR A 222 14.61 -16.81 -15.59
CA TYR A 222 14.62 -17.52 -14.32
C TYR A 222 15.53 -16.83 -13.31
N ASN A 223 15.02 -16.62 -12.11
CA ASN A 223 15.74 -16.07 -10.97
C ASN A 223 16.40 -17.22 -10.21
N LYS A 224 17.72 -17.14 -10.02
CA LYS A 224 18.43 -18.07 -9.13
C LYS A 224 18.23 -17.59 -7.71
N ARG A 225 17.68 -18.46 -6.86
CA ARG A 225 17.63 -18.17 -5.43
C ARG A 225 19.06 -18.06 -4.90
N THR A 226 19.34 -17.00 -4.19
CA THR A 226 20.52 -16.89 -3.35
C THR A 226 20.14 -17.43 -1.98
N ASP A 227 20.63 -18.63 -1.64
CA ASP A 227 20.49 -19.23 -0.32
C ASP A 227 21.12 -18.33 0.77
#